data_b62bec2f25188677096bb5bccbb4387c
#
_entry.id   b62bec2f25188677096bb5bccbb4387c
#
_cell.length_a   1.000
_cell.length_b   1.000
_cell.length_c   1.000
_cell.angle_alpha   90.00
_cell.angle_beta   90.00
_cell.angle_gamma   90.00
#
_symmetry.space_group_name_H-M   'P 1'
#
loop_
_entity.id
_entity.type
_entity.pdbx_description
1 polymer ?
#
loop_
_entity_poly.entity_id
_entity_poly.type
_entity_poly.pdbx_seq_one_letter_code
_entity_poly.pdbx_strand_id
1 'polypeptide(L)'
;MNKRLLPGLISLLAAQPAFSLDLMETYEKALSYDSGIASSLAQFQAQQATSDVSKSALLPKISAVGSASYTSFEPRNIPGGANADELTRQLFSGDSYRTYRYGVELTQPLFRAQDWFSYEASQFQTEAAEAQYNLAQQQLILDVATAYFGVLRARDTVTTAKATETAIQRQYEQARERFDVGLIAITEVYEARASYDDARSQRIAADNDLNVAREQLARLTGEYPEVMENLRQNFPLGRPEPMDPTSWETTAVEQNWSIQAALRQFNASEATLKAAKSGHLPTLDLSASYQETSLENALFTQQEGNQSIASLSLTIPLYTGGGTQAGVREQRSLLTAAEQDLNTVRRDVRVNTRSLFLTVNNNIETASALEQTIISRRSALDATRAGYEVGTRNIVEVLDAERAYYVALRDYANARYDYVINSLQLKQAAGILTPRDLIDLNNWLSAAAPGIEALANEEETLDDPTQ
;
A
#
# COMPACT_ATOMS: atom_id res chain seq x y z
N MET A 1 -8.83 -22.20 67.98
CA MET A 1 -9.80 -21.11 67.82
C MET A 1 -9.06 -19.91 67.24
N ASN A 2 -9.21 -19.63 65.97
CA ASN A 2 -9.02 -18.27 65.39
C ASN A 2 -9.46 -18.36 63.94
N LYS A 3 -10.67 -17.88 63.70
CA LYS A 3 -11.30 -17.70 62.37
C LYS A 3 -10.64 -16.47 61.74
N ARG A 4 -9.98 -16.63 60.57
CA ARG A 4 -9.60 -15.51 59.69
C ARG A 4 -10.65 -15.38 58.60
N LEU A 5 -11.35 -14.27 58.64
CA LEU A 5 -12.30 -13.79 57.62
C LEU A 5 -11.52 -13.42 56.35
N LEU A 6 -11.87 -14.01 55.20
CA LEU A 6 -11.50 -13.50 53.89
C LEU A 6 -12.37 -12.29 53.56
N PRO A 7 -11.83 -11.16 53.10
CA PRO A 7 -12.61 -10.12 52.46
C PRO A 7 -12.85 -10.54 50.98
N GLY A 8 -14.12 -10.62 50.59
CA GLY A 8 -14.52 -10.82 49.22
C GLY A 8 -14.06 -9.65 48.31
N LEU A 9 -13.25 -9.95 47.32
CA LEU A 9 -12.91 -9.03 46.24
C LEU A 9 -14.14 -8.96 45.34
N ILE A 10 -14.94 -7.91 45.48
CA ILE A 10 -15.94 -7.50 44.49
C ILE A 10 -15.13 -6.89 43.34
N SER A 11 -14.92 -7.66 42.27
CA SER A 11 -14.42 -7.14 41.01
C SER A 11 -15.52 -6.23 40.42
N LEU A 12 -15.31 -4.92 40.56
CA LEU A 12 -16.01 -3.93 39.75
C LEU A 12 -15.62 -4.20 38.30
N LEU A 13 -16.48 -4.86 37.52
CA LEU A 13 -16.46 -4.77 36.06
C LEU A 13 -16.76 -3.29 35.74
N ALA A 14 -15.71 -2.51 35.54
CA ALA A 14 -15.84 -1.23 34.87
C ALA A 14 -16.31 -1.56 33.46
N ALA A 15 -17.59 -1.27 33.18
CA ALA A 15 -18.10 -1.21 31.83
C ALA A 15 -17.22 -0.18 31.10
N GLN A 16 -16.32 -0.64 30.25
CA GLN A 16 -15.61 0.25 29.33
C GLN A 16 -16.70 0.89 28.47
N PRO A 17 -16.75 2.22 28.35
CA PRO A 17 -17.62 2.85 27.39
C PRO A 17 -17.24 2.24 26.03
N ALA A 18 -18.22 1.71 25.31
CA ALA A 18 -18.04 1.30 23.94
C ALA A 18 -17.67 2.55 23.15
N PHE A 19 -16.37 2.79 22.96
CA PHE A 19 -15.90 3.85 22.09
C PHE A 19 -16.34 3.48 20.66
N SER A 20 -17.11 4.37 20.04
CA SER A 20 -17.41 4.25 18.63
C SER A 20 -16.11 4.41 17.86
N LEU A 21 -15.81 3.48 16.97
CA LEU A 21 -14.61 3.52 16.14
C LEU A 21 -14.72 4.70 15.18
N ASP A 22 -13.86 5.70 15.37
CA ASP A 22 -13.77 6.84 14.47
C ASP A 22 -12.75 6.58 13.33
N LEU A 23 -12.72 7.47 12.34
CA LEU A 23 -11.86 7.30 11.16
C LEU A 23 -10.36 7.38 11.51
N MET A 24 -10.01 8.26 12.46
CA MET A 24 -8.60 8.42 12.86
C MET A 24 -8.11 7.24 13.68
N GLU A 25 -8.90 6.74 14.62
CA GLU A 25 -8.59 5.52 15.38
C GLU A 25 -8.46 4.30 14.43
N THR A 26 -9.33 4.22 13.42
CA THR A 26 -9.25 3.19 12.37
C THR A 26 -7.92 3.26 11.62
N TYR A 27 -7.46 4.46 11.25
CA TYR A 27 -6.17 4.66 10.59
C TYR A 27 -4.98 4.29 11.50
N GLU A 28 -5.00 4.67 12.77
CA GLU A 28 -3.93 4.33 13.73
C GLU A 28 -3.81 2.81 13.92
N LYS A 29 -4.95 2.11 14.02
CA LYS A 29 -4.97 0.64 14.06
C LYS A 29 -4.42 0.04 12.77
N ALA A 30 -4.85 0.54 11.61
CA ALA A 30 -4.34 0.07 10.32
C ALA A 30 -2.84 0.33 10.17
N LEU A 31 -2.31 1.48 10.59
CA LEU A 31 -0.89 1.80 10.54
C LEU A 31 -0.04 0.80 11.34
N SER A 32 -0.58 0.25 12.43
CA SER A 32 0.11 -0.72 13.27
C SER A 32 -0.06 -2.17 12.82
N TYR A 33 -1.12 -2.50 12.08
CA TYR A 33 -1.51 -3.86 11.76
C TYR A 33 -1.32 -4.22 10.28
N ASP A 34 -1.46 -3.25 9.35
CA ASP A 34 -1.42 -3.54 7.91
C ASP A 34 -0.04 -4.03 7.48
N SER A 35 -0.02 -5.24 6.88
CA SER A 35 1.20 -5.86 6.38
C SER A 35 1.76 -5.19 5.12
N GLY A 36 0.95 -4.46 4.37
CA GLY A 36 1.36 -3.77 3.16
C GLY A 36 2.31 -2.61 3.48
N ILE A 37 1.95 -1.75 4.45
CA ILE A 37 2.82 -0.66 4.89
C ILE A 37 4.08 -1.18 5.58
N ALA A 38 3.97 -2.25 6.41
CA ALA A 38 5.11 -2.88 7.04
C ALA A 38 6.09 -3.46 6.00
N SER A 39 5.57 -4.10 4.94
CA SER A 39 6.37 -4.59 3.82
C SER A 39 7.07 -3.46 3.06
N SER A 40 6.37 -2.36 2.78
CA SER A 40 6.93 -1.19 2.09
C SER A 40 8.05 -0.53 2.89
N LEU A 41 7.90 -0.43 4.22
CA LEU A 41 8.95 0.06 5.12
C LEU A 41 10.17 -0.86 5.10
N ALA A 42 9.95 -2.19 5.18
CA ALA A 42 11.04 -3.17 5.13
C ALA A 42 11.79 -3.12 3.78
N GLN A 43 11.10 -2.93 2.65
CA GLN A 43 11.72 -2.75 1.33
C GLN A 43 12.57 -1.48 1.27
N PHE A 44 12.09 -0.36 1.80
CA PHE A 44 12.87 0.88 1.92
C PHE A 44 14.13 0.66 2.76
N GLN A 45 14.02 0.03 3.94
CA GLN A 45 15.16 -0.30 4.81
C GLN A 45 16.15 -1.25 4.12
N ALA A 46 15.67 -2.23 3.38
CA ALA A 46 16.51 -3.13 2.60
C ALA A 46 17.29 -2.37 1.52
N GLN A 47 16.67 -1.40 0.85
CA GLN A 47 17.33 -0.56 -0.14
C GLN A 47 18.39 0.37 0.49
N GLN A 48 18.12 0.90 1.69
CA GLN A 48 19.14 1.65 2.46
C GLN A 48 20.36 0.76 2.76
N ALA A 49 20.15 -0.46 3.23
CA ALA A 49 21.23 -1.41 3.48
C ALA A 49 21.97 -1.79 2.17
N THR A 50 21.28 -1.89 1.03
CA THR A 50 21.90 -2.10 -0.28
C THR A 50 22.81 -0.94 -0.67
N SER A 51 22.44 0.29 -0.35
CA SER A 51 23.28 1.47 -0.55
C SER A 51 24.54 1.42 0.34
N ASP A 52 24.42 0.97 1.60
CA ASP A 52 25.56 0.77 2.50
C ASP A 52 26.50 -0.33 1.98
N VAL A 53 25.96 -1.43 1.40
CA VAL A 53 26.75 -2.45 0.72
C VAL A 53 27.50 -1.85 -0.48
N SER A 54 26.85 -1.01 -1.29
CA SER A 54 27.51 -0.33 -2.41
C SER A 54 28.62 0.61 -1.93
N LYS A 55 28.38 1.34 -0.83
CA LYS A 55 29.38 2.19 -0.17
C LYS A 55 30.60 1.38 0.31
N SER A 56 30.38 0.15 0.77
CA SER A 56 31.47 -0.72 1.26
C SER A 56 32.49 -1.08 0.18
N ALA A 57 32.13 -0.95 -1.10
CA ALA A 57 33.06 -1.13 -2.21
C ALA A 57 34.15 -0.03 -2.26
N LEU A 58 33.91 1.13 -1.62
CA LEU A 58 34.86 2.25 -1.55
C LEU A 58 35.70 2.24 -0.27
N LEU A 59 35.40 1.35 0.69
CA LEU A 59 36.04 1.29 1.99
C LEU A 59 37.12 0.19 2.05
N PRO A 60 38.04 0.28 3.04
CA PRO A 60 39.05 -0.77 3.23
C PRO A 60 38.37 -2.07 3.66
N LYS A 61 38.84 -3.18 3.05
CA LYS A 61 38.43 -4.54 3.42
C LYS A 61 39.60 -5.23 4.09
N ILE A 62 39.36 -5.78 5.28
CA ILE A 62 40.36 -6.54 6.06
C ILE A 62 39.84 -7.96 6.17
N SER A 63 40.67 -8.93 5.78
CA SER A 63 40.35 -10.35 5.91
C SER A 63 41.48 -11.10 6.59
N ALA A 64 41.14 -12.08 7.42
CA ALA A 64 42.07 -13.08 7.92
C ALA A 64 42.00 -14.27 6.98
N VAL A 65 43.19 -14.76 6.58
CA VAL A 65 43.31 -15.89 5.66
C VAL A 65 44.06 -17.02 6.37
N GLY A 66 43.62 -18.25 6.15
CA GLY A 66 44.29 -19.46 6.65
C GLY A 66 44.17 -20.55 5.60
N SER A 67 45.28 -21.21 5.30
CA SER A 67 45.32 -22.35 4.39
C SER A 67 46.28 -23.44 4.86
N ALA A 68 45.88 -24.69 4.66
CA ALA A 68 46.74 -25.86 4.82
C ALA A 68 46.76 -26.61 3.48
N SER A 69 47.90 -26.87 2.95
CA SER A 69 48.06 -27.61 1.70
C SER A 69 49.06 -28.74 1.87
N TYR A 70 48.76 -29.89 1.23
CA TYR A 70 49.64 -31.02 1.09
C TYR A 70 50.04 -31.11 -0.39
N THR A 71 51.32 -31.03 -0.67
CA THR A 71 51.86 -31.15 -2.02
C THR A 71 52.71 -32.39 -2.09
N SER A 72 52.37 -33.30 -3.01
CA SER A 72 53.21 -34.45 -3.37
C SER A 72 53.82 -34.19 -4.75
N PHE A 73 55.16 -34.24 -4.83
CA PHE A 73 55.89 -34.00 -6.05
C PHE A 73 56.66 -35.28 -6.39
N GLU A 74 56.39 -35.89 -7.53
CA GLU A 74 57.14 -37.03 -8.08
C GLU A 74 57.92 -36.56 -9.33
N PRO A 75 59.24 -36.38 -9.24
CA PRO A 75 59.98 -35.98 -10.38
C PRO A 75 60.07 -37.10 -11.41
N ARG A 76 59.77 -36.83 -12.66
CA ARG A 76 59.87 -37.82 -13.76
C ARG A 76 61.26 -38.07 -14.26
N ASN A 77 62.16 -37.08 -14.11
CA ASN A 77 63.54 -37.19 -14.57
C ASN A 77 64.49 -36.68 -13.50
N ILE A 78 65.44 -37.53 -13.06
CA ILE A 78 66.55 -37.15 -12.19
C ILE A 78 67.72 -36.80 -13.09
N PRO A 79 68.37 -35.62 -13.00
CA PRO A 79 69.59 -35.31 -13.74
C PRO A 79 70.65 -36.32 -13.42
N GLY A 80 71.28 -36.88 -14.45
CA GLY A 80 72.27 -37.96 -14.31
C GLY A 80 71.66 -39.38 -14.32
N GLY A 81 70.38 -39.56 -14.32
CA GLY A 81 69.71 -40.87 -14.37
C GLY A 81 70.19 -41.85 -13.30
N ALA A 82 70.51 -43.07 -13.71
CA ALA A 82 71.03 -44.11 -12.81
C ALA A 82 72.45 -43.77 -12.21
N ASN A 83 73.18 -42.86 -12.80
CA ASN A 83 74.50 -42.42 -12.34
C ASN A 83 74.50 -41.11 -11.55
N ALA A 84 73.37 -40.62 -11.19
CA ALA A 84 73.24 -39.41 -10.33
C ALA A 84 73.91 -39.68 -8.97
N ASP A 85 74.69 -38.68 -8.48
CA ASP A 85 75.27 -38.74 -7.15
C ASP A 85 74.19 -38.69 -6.06
N GLU A 86 74.52 -39.07 -4.84
CA GLU A 86 73.57 -39.14 -3.73
C GLU A 86 72.91 -37.79 -3.41
N LEU A 87 73.66 -36.70 -3.55
CA LEU A 87 73.16 -35.34 -3.35
C LEU A 87 72.13 -34.96 -4.45
N THR A 88 72.36 -35.31 -5.70
CA THR A 88 71.42 -35.09 -6.82
C THR A 88 70.19 -35.93 -6.65
N ARG A 89 70.35 -37.21 -6.25
CA ARG A 89 69.17 -38.06 -5.95
C ARG A 89 68.36 -37.53 -4.80
N GLN A 90 68.97 -37.00 -3.76
CA GLN A 90 68.26 -36.44 -2.57
C GLN A 90 67.61 -35.11 -2.90
N LEU A 91 68.17 -34.26 -3.73
CA LEU A 91 67.58 -33.00 -4.19
C LEU A 91 66.39 -33.21 -5.16
N PHE A 92 66.39 -34.28 -5.94
CA PHE A 92 65.37 -34.61 -6.94
C PHE A 92 64.55 -35.84 -6.56
N SER A 93 64.70 -36.39 -5.34
CA SER A 93 63.79 -37.39 -4.81
C SER A 93 62.36 -36.75 -4.63
N GLY A 94 61.41 -37.53 -5.03
CA GLY A 94 60.01 -37.10 -4.79
C GLY A 94 59.77 -36.77 -3.32
N ASP A 95 59.38 -35.57 -3.03
CA ASP A 95 59.12 -35.12 -1.67
C ASP A 95 57.68 -34.62 -1.51
N SER A 96 57.09 -34.95 -0.41
CA SER A 96 55.78 -34.43 -0.02
C SER A 96 55.98 -33.46 1.13
N TYR A 97 55.33 -32.32 1.02
CA TYR A 97 55.42 -31.30 2.04
C TYR A 97 54.04 -30.77 2.40
N ARG A 98 53.91 -30.36 3.64
CA ARG A 98 52.72 -29.63 4.14
C ARG A 98 53.09 -28.17 4.30
N THR A 99 52.22 -27.31 3.79
CA THR A 99 52.38 -25.87 3.96
C THR A 99 51.18 -25.34 4.71
N TYR A 100 51.43 -24.68 5.80
CA TYR A 100 50.46 -23.93 6.57
C TYR A 100 50.71 -22.45 6.34
N ARG A 101 49.67 -21.71 5.98
CA ARG A 101 49.71 -20.25 5.85
C ARG A 101 48.58 -19.62 6.62
N TYR A 102 48.91 -18.60 7.39
CA TYR A 102 47.92 -17.76 8.04
C TYR A 102 48.39 -16.31 8.04
N GLY A 103 47.40 -15.38 7.96
CA GLY A 103 47.75 -13.98 7.85
C GLY A 103 46.54 -13.06 7.83
N VAL A 104 46.85 -11.80 7.61
CA VAL A 104 45.86 -10.74 7.44
C VAL A 104 46.13 -10.01 6.14
N GLU A 105 45.05 -9.72 5.41
CA GLU A 105 45.09 -8.99 4.15
C GLU A 105 44.18 -7.76 4.25
N LEU A 106 44.73 -6.60 3.86
CA LEU A 106 44.00 -5.33 3.69
C LEU A 106 43.95 -5.01 2.19
N THR A 107 42.76 -4.72 1.68
CA THR A 107 42.54 -4.18 0.33
C THR A 107 41.75 -2.88 0.43
N GLN A 108 42.31 -1.80 -0.15
CA GLN A 108 41.67 -0.48 -0.21
C GLN A 108 41.67 0.04 -1.64
N PRO A 109 40.48 0.18 -2.28
CA PRO A 109 40.37 0.92 -3.52
C PRO A 109 40.67 2.41 -3.26
N LEU A 110 41.66 2.97 -3.95
CA LEU A 110 42.02 4.38 -3.87
C LEU A 110 41.33 5.20 -4.97
N PHE A 111 41.19 4.61 -6.16
CA PHE A 111 40.45 5.18 -7.26
C PHE A 111 39.76 4.09 -8.08
N ARG A 112 38.46 4.01 -7.97
CA ARG A 112 37.58 3.16 -8.79
C ARG A 112 36.33 3.95 -9.13
N ALA A 113 36.37 4.69 -10.24
CA ALA A 113 35.27 5.57 -10.65
C ALA A 113 33.94 4.80 -10.87
N GLN A 114 34.03 3.54 -11.31
CA GLN A 114 32.84 2.67 -11.46
C GLN A 114 32.15 2.44 -10.13
N ASP A 115 32.85 2.13 -9.04
CA ASP A 115 32.28 1.86 -7.73
C ASP A 115 31.67 3.15 -7.14
N TRP A 116 32.31 4.30 -7.40
CA TRP A 116 31.76 5.61 -6.99
C TRP A 116 30.41 5.89 -7.65
N PHE A 117 30.30 5.75 -8.98
CA PHE A 117 29.04 5.97 -9.68
C PHE A 117 27.99 4.88 -9.40
N SER A 118 28.41 3.65 -9.07
CA SER A 118 27.51 2.60 -8.60
C SER A 118 26.92 2.94 -7.23
N TYR A 119 27.72 3.53 -6.34
CA TYR A 119 27.22 4.06 -5.06
C TYR A 119 26.25 5.25 -5.28
N GLU A 120 26.59 6.20 -6.17
CA GLU A 120 25.67 7.29 -6.54
C GLU A 120 24.33 6.75 -7.07
N ALA A 121 24.36 5.73 -7.94
CA ALA A 121 23.16 5.08 -8.43
C ALA A 121 22.33 4.44 -7.31
N SER A 122 22.99 3.77 -6.34
CA SER A 122 22.31 3.16 -5.20
C SER A 122 21.66 4.19 -4.26
N GLN A 123 22.22 5.40 -4.14
CA GLN A 123 21.60 6.50 -3.39
C GLN A 123 20.31 6.95 -4.07
N PHE A 124 20.29 7.15 -5.39
CA PHE A 124 19.08 7.48 -6.13
C PHE A 124 18.03 6.35 -6.06
N GLN A 125 18.45 5.08 -6.06
CA GLN A 125 17.52 3.96 -5.84
C GLN A 125 16.92 3.99 -4.44
N THR A 126 17.68 4.41 -3.42
CA THR A 126 17.17 4.58 -2.05
C THR A 126 16.15 5.71 -1.98
N GLU A 127 16.41 6.85 -2.64
CA GLU A 127 15.44 7.95 -2.74
C GLU A 127 14.16 7.55 -3.51
N ALA A 128 14.30 6.69 -4.54
CA ALA A 128 13.15 6.12 -5.24
C ALA A 128 12.31 5.21 -4.33
N ALA A 129 12.97 4.36 -3.52
CA ALA A 129 12.29 3.49 -2.55
C ALA A 129 11.62 4.30 -1.42
N GLU A 130 12.20 5.42 -0.98
CA GLU A 130 11.58 6.35 -0.05
C GLU A 130 10.30 6.96 -0.62
N ALA A 131 10.35 7.41 -1.89
CA ALA A 131 9.17 7.94 -2.57
C ALA A 131 8.07 6.87 -2.72
N GLN A 132 8.43 5.60 -2.97
CA GLN A 132 7.48 4.48 -2.99
C GLN A 132 6.86 4.20 -1.62
N TYR A 133 7.65 4.31 -0.54
CA TYR A 133 7.13 4.18 0.82
C TYR A 133 6.14 5.31 1.16
N ASN A 134 6.45 6.56 0.79
CA ASN A 134 5.54 7.69 0.97
C ASN A 134 4.23 7.53 0.17
N LEU A 135 4.32 6.97 -1.04
CA LEU A 135 3.14 6.61 -1.84
C LEU A 135 2.29 5.53 -1.12
N ALA A 136 2.95 4.51 -0.54
CA ALA A 136 2.25 3.46 0.22
C ALA A 136 1.55 4.02 1.47
N GLN A 137 2.14 5.02 2.16
CA GLN A 137 1.49 5.71 3.27
C GLN A 137 0.23 6.45 2.81
N GLN A 138 0.27 7.16 1.68
CA GLN A 138 -0.91 7.82 1.13
C GLN A 138 -1.97 6.80 0.69
N GLN A 139 -1.55 5.66 0.15
CA GLN A 139 -2.45 4.58 -0.23
C GLN A 139 -3.16 3.98 0.99
N LEU A 140 -2.46 3.79 2.12
CA LEU A 140 -3.08 3.32 3.36
C LEU A 140 -4.16 4.29 3.87
N ILE A 141 -3.91 5.61 3.82
CA ILE A 141 -4.92 6.63 4.16
C ILE A 141 -6.18 6.44 3.33
N LEU A 142 -6.03 6.26 2.02
CA LEU A 142 -7.14 6.08 1.09
C LEU A 142 -7.86 4.74 1.28
N ASP A 143 -7.11 3.66 1.50
CA ASP A 143 -7.66 2.32 1.72
C ASP A 143 -8.50 2.27 3.00
N VAL A 144 -8.02 2.90 4.08
CA VAL A 144 -8.75 3.02 5.35
C VAL A 144 -10.03 3.84 5.16
N ALA A 145 -9.94 5.01 4.52
CA ALA A 145 -11.12 5.83 4.26
C ALA A 145 -12.14 5.09 3.38
N THR A 146 -11.68 4.41 2.32
CA THR A 146 -12.54 3.63 1.41
C THR A 146 -13.23 2.48 2.14
N ALA A 147 -12.50 1.74 2.98
CA ALA A 147 -13.07 0.64 3.76
C ALA A 147 -14.06 1.16 4.82
N TYR A 148 -13.73 2.25 5.52
CA TYR A 148 -14.60 2.88 6.52
C TYR A 148 -15.93 3.34 5.90
N PHE A 149 -15.87 4.16 4.85
CA PHE A 149 -17.09 4.61 4.15
C PHE A 149 -17.78 3.48 3.40
N GLY A 150 -17.06 2.41 3.03
CA GLY A 150 -17.61 1.17 2.49
C GLY A 150 -18.55 0.48 3.49
N VAL A 151 -18.16 0.39 4.76
CA VAL A 151 -19.03 -0.16 5.83
C VAL A 151 -20.24 0.75 6.07
N LEU A 152 -20.05 2.08 6.10
CA LEU A 152 -21.18 3.03 6.25
C LEU A 152 -22.18 2.87 5.10
N ARG A 153 -21.72 2.81 3.87
CA ARG A 153 -22.53 2.58 2.66
C ARG A 153 -23.32 1.27 2.73
N ALA A 154 -22.67 0.18 3.12
CA ALA A 154 -23.32 -1.12 3.25
C ALA A 154 -24.37 -1.11 4.37
N ARG A 155 -24.09 -0.44 5.50
CA ARG A 155 -25.04 -0.28 6.60
C ARG A 155 -26.26 0.54 6.18
N ASP A 156 -26.08 1.65 5.47
CA ASP A 156 -27.17 2.46 4.96
C ASP A 156 -28.02 1.68 3.94
N THR A 157 -27.40 0.83 3.15
CA THR A 157 -28.09 -0.09 2.24
C THR A 157 -28.93 -1.11 2.99
N VAL A 158 -28.43 -1.69 4.08
CA VAL A 158 -29.20 -2.60 4.96
C VAL A 158 -30.38 -1.86 5.59
N THR A 159 -30.15 -0.66 6.08
CA THR A 159 -31.16 0.19 6.73
C THR A 159 -32.31 0.49 5.76
N THR A 160 -31.99 0.94 4.54
CA THR A 160 -33.01 1.21 3.51
C THR A 160 -33.71 -0.06 3.03
N ALA A 161 -32.99 -1.18 2.91
CA ALA A 161 -33.59 -2.46 2.54
C ALA A 161 -34.57 -2.98 3.61
N LYS A 162 -34.23 -2.84 4.90
CA LYS A 162 -35.13 -3.17 6.03
C LYS A 162 -36.36 -2.29 6.05
N ALA A 163 -36.21 -0.97 5.85
CA ALA A 163 -37.33 -0.05 5.77
C ALA A 163 -38.26 -0.41 4.60
N THR A 164 -37.66 -0.71 3.42
CA THR A 164 -38.41 -1.16 2.23
C THR A 164 -39.15 -2.46 2.49
N GLU A 165 -38.50 -3.49 3.08
CA GLU A 165 -39.15 -4.76 3.42
C GLU A 165 -40.33 -4.53 4.37
N THR A 166 -40.14 -3.71 5.40
CA THR A 166 -41.19 -3.39 6.38
C THR A 166 -42.37 -2.65 5.75
N ALA A 167 -42.11 -1.67 4.88
CA ALA A 167 -43.15 -0.92 4.17
C ALA A 167 -43.97 -1.84 3.25
N ILE A 168 -43.28 -2.63 2.42
CA ILE A 168 -43.92 -3.56 1.50
C ILE A 168 -44.67 -4.67 2.25
N GLN A 169 -44.16 -5.14 3.39
CA GLN A 169 -44.83 -6.11 4.23
C GLN A 169 -46.19 -5.56 4.72
N ARG A 170 -46.23 -4.30 5.20
CA ARG A 170 -47.47 -3.65 5.61
C ARG A 170 -48.49 -3.56 4.47
N GLN A 171 -48.03 -3.23 3.27
CA GLN A 171 -48.87 -3.18 2.07
C GLN A 171 -49.44 -4.57 1.71
N TYR A 172 -48.61 -5.63 1.81
CA TYR A 172 -49.10 -7.00 1.62
C TYR A 172 -50.15 -7.40 2.65
N GLU A 173 -49.95 -7.08 3.95
CA GLU A 173 -50.89 -7.36 5.01
C GLU A 173 -52.23 -6.60 4.78
N GLN A 174 -52.18 -5.32 4.40
CA GLN A 174 -53.38 -4.53 4.04
C GLN A 174 -54.11 -5.10 2.80
N ALA A 175 -53.37 -5.49 1.77
CA ALA A 175 -53.98 -6.11 0.59
C ALA A 175 -54.68 -7.42 0.95
N ARG A 176 -54.12 -8.24 1.83
CA ARG A 176 -54.72 -9.46 2.32
C ARG A 176 -56.03 -9.18 3.10
N GLU A 177 -56.02 -8.23 4.03
CA GLU A 177 -57.18 -7.82 4.80
C GLU A 177 -58.31 -7.30 3.90
N ARG A 178 -58.00 -6.46 2.89
CA ARG A 178 -58.95 -5.96 1.90
C ARG A 178 -59.53 -7.08 1.02
N PHE A 179 -58.74 -8.08 0.65
CA PHE A 179 -59.23 -9.25 -0.07
C PHE A 179 -60.18 -10.10 0.80
N ASP A 180 -59.83 -10.35 2.07
CA ASP A 180 -60.65 -11.15 2.99
C ASP A 180 -62.04 -10.56 3.23
N VAL A 181 -62.19 -9.22 3.08
CA VAL A 181 -63.51 -8.55 3.13
C VAL A 181 -64.10 -8.28 1.72
N GLY A 182 -63.48 -8.79 0.65
CA GLY A 182 -64.01 -8.74 -0.72
C GLY A 182 -63.85 -7.42 -1.45
N LEU A 183 -62.95 -6.52 -1.00
CA LEU A 183 -62.75 -5.19 -1.59
C LEU A 183 -61.78 -5.18 -2.79
N ILE A 184 -60.88 -6.17 -2.91
CA ILE A 184 -59.88 -6.25 -3.98
C ILE A 184 -59.82 -7.66 -4.57
N ALA A 185 -59.14 -7.79 -5.73
CA ALA A 185 -58.91 -9.07 -6.38
C ALA A 185 -57.74 -9.85 -5.76
N ILE A 186 -57.75 -11.17 -5.81
CA ILE A 186 -56.66 -12.05 -5.32
C ILE A 186 -55.34 -11.78 -6.05
N THR A 187 -55.39 -11.25 -7.25
CA THR A 187 -54.20 -10.87 -8.04
C THR A 187 -53.37 -9.80 -7.33
N GLU A 188 -54.02 -8.80 -6.71
CA GLU A 188 -53.31 -7.74 -5.96
C GLU A 188 -52.57 -8.31 -4.71
N VAL A 189 -53.13 -9.35 -4.06
CA VAL A 189 -52.51 -10.05 -2.94
C VAL A 189 -51.22 -10.78 -3.44
N TYR A 190 -51.32 -11.45 -4.59
CA TYR A 190 -50.16 -12.15 -5.17
C TYR A 190 -49.05 -11.19 -5.62
N GLU A 191 -49.40 -10.04 -6.20
CA GLU A 191 -48.45 -8.98 -6.59
C GLU A 191 -47.75 -8.36 -5.36
N ALA A 192 -48.50 -8.04 -4.30
CA ALA A 192 -47.95 -7.54 -3.05
C ALA A 192 -47.03 -8.58 -2.37
N ARG A 193 -47.40 -9.87 -2.41
CA ARG A 193 -46.62 -10.97 -1.87
C ARG A 193 -45.29 -11.14 -2.67
N ALA A 194 -45.35 -11.11 -3.98
CA ALA A 194 -44.16 -11.21 -4.81
C ALA A 194 -43.17 -10.07 -4.54
N SER A 195 -43.69 -8.85 -4.38
CA SER A 195 -42.89 -7.68 -4.01
C SER A 195 -42.29 -7.78 -2.60
N TYR A 196 -43.01 -8.36 -1.65
CA TYR A 196 -42.47 -8.64 -0.30
C TYR A 196 -41.33 -9.66 -0.31
N ASP A 197 -41.56 -10.80 -1.00
CA ASP A 197 -40.54 -11.85 -1.13
C ASP A 197 -39.28 -11.32 -1.82
N ASP A 198 -39.40 -10.41 -2.81
CA ASP A 198 -38.28 -9.75 -3.49
C ASP A 198 -37.55 -8.75 -2.53
N ALA A 199 -38.28 -7.90 -1.80
CA ALA A 199 -37.69 -6.98 -0.84
C ALA A 199 -36.93 -7.73 0.28
N ARG A 200 -37.48 -8.85 0.76
CA ARG A 200 -36.81 -9.72 1.73
C ARG A 200 -35.51 -10.31 1.18
N SER A 201 -35.50 -10.74 -0.08
CA SER A 201 -34.31 -11.24 -0.74
C SER A 201 -33.22 -10.15 -0.84
N GLN A 202 -33.61 -8.91 -1.21
CA GLN A 202 -32.69 -7.77 -1.27
C GLN A 202 -32.10 -7.42 0.10
N ARG A 203 -32.92 -7.45 1.18
CA ARG A 203 -32.40 -7.23 2.54
C ARG A 203 -31.36 -8.29 2.93
N ILE A 204 -31.62 -9.58 2.62
CA ILE A 204 -30.67 -10.67 2.94
C ILE A 204 -29.34 -10.47 2.19
N ALA A 205 -29.40 -10.05 0.93
CA ALA A 205 -28.19 -9.73 0.14
C ALA A 205 -27.44 -8.53 0.76
N ALA A 206 -28.15 -7.45 1.15
CA ALA A 206 -27.56 -6.28 1.78
C ALA A 206 -26.91 -6.62 3.14
N ASP A 207 -27.52 -7.47 3.98
CA ASP A 207 -26.93 -7.94 5.24
C ASP A 207 -25.60 -8.70 4.99
N ASN A 208 -25.52 -9.51 3.93
CA ASN A 208 -24.28 -10.18 3.55
C ASN A 208 -23.22 -9.18 3.09
N ASP A 209 -23.58 -8.20 2.26
CA ASP A 209 -22.64 -7.18 1.77
C ASP A 209 -22.08 -6.33 2.92
N LEU A 210 -22.88 -6.04 3.95
CA LEU A 210 -22.40 -5.40 5.17
C LEU A 210 -21.34 -6.25 5.90
N ASN A 211 -21.59 -7.56 6.02
CA ASN A 211 -20.61 -8.45 6.64
C ASN A 211 -19.31 -8.49 5.83
N VAL A 212 -19.37 -8.56 4.49
CA VAL A 212 -18.20 -8.50 3.62
C VAL A 212 -17.45 -7.18 3.77
N ALA A 213 -18.17 -6.03 3.86
CA ALA A 213 -17.53 -4.74 4.07
C ALA A 213 -16.82 -4.64 5.44
N ARG A 214 -17.41 -5.23 6.48
CA ARG A 214 -16.78 -5.34 7.81
C ARG A 214 -15.51 -6.18 7.79
N GLU A 215 -15.51 -7.32 7.06
CA GLU A 215 -14.31 -8.15 6.87
C GLU A 215 -13.21 -7.37 6.14
N GLN A 216 -13.54 -6.56 5.14
CA GLN A 216 -12.56 -5.72 4.44
C GLN A 216 -11.92 -4.70 5.38
N LEU A 217 -12.67 -4.07 6.28
CA LEU A 217 -12.15 -3.17 7.27
C LEU A 217 -11.32 -3.92 8.33
N ALA A 218 -11.79 -5.06 8.81
CA ALA A 218 -11.08 -5.91 9.77
C ALA A 218 -9.75 -6.42 9.21
N ARG A 219 -9.65 -6.68 7.91
CA ARG A 219 -8.38 -7.04 7.24
C ARG A 219 -7.33 -5.95 7.38
N LEU A 220 -7.73 -4.67 7.38
CA LEU A 220 -6.81 -3.54 7.53
C LEU A 220 -6.46 -3.25 9.00
N THR A 221 -7.41 -3.42 9.92
CA THR A 221 -7.28 -3.00 11.32
C THR A 221 -7.00 -4.14 12.30
N GLY A 222 -7.22 -5.39 11.88
CA GLY A 222 -7.14 -6.56 12.75
C GLY A 222 -8.34 -6.74 13.69
N GLU A 223 -9.31 -5.83 13.69
CA GLU A 223 -10.47 -5.84 14.60
C GLU A 223 -11.79 -5.66 13.86
N TYR A 224 -12.84 -6.33 14.35
CA TYR A 224 -14.20 -6.15 13.84
C TYR A 224 -14.82 -4.86 14.38
N PRO A 225 -15.34 -3.96 13.51
CA PRO A 225 -15.99 -2.73 13.96
C PRO A 225 -17.39 -3.05 14.54
N GLU A 226 -17.58 -2.79 15.84
CA GLU A 226 -18.89 -2.94 16.48
C GLU A 226 -19.79 -1.72 16.26
N VAL A 227 -19.26 -0.53 16.54
CA VAL A 227 -19.96 0.75 16.39
C VAL A 227 -19.06 1.71 15.63
N MET A 228 -19.60 2.32 14.57
CA MET A 228 -18.89 3.31 13.76
C MET A 228 -19.64 4.63 13.74
N GLU A 229 -18.89 5.71 13.68
CA GLU A 229 -19.46 7.06 13.57
C GLU A 229 -20.00 7.34 12.17
N ASN A 230 -21.12 8.05 12.11
CA ASN A 230 -21.78 8.47 10.88
C ASN A 230 -21.28 9.82 10.38
N LEU A 231 -21.30 10.01 9.07
CA LEU A 231 -21.09 11.32 8.47
C LEU A 231 -22.31 12.24 8.77
N ARG A 232 -22.04 13.40 9.37
CA ARG A 232 -23.08 14.38 9.69
C ARG A 232 -23.84 14.80 8.43
N GLN A 233 -25.15 15.07 8.57
CA GLN A 233 -25.98 15.46 7.43
C GLN A 233 -25.55 16.79 6.82
N ASN A 234 -25.15 17.76 7.65
CA ASN A 234 -24.65 19.08 7.24
C ASN A 234 -23.20 19.10 6.79
N PHE A 235 -22.62 17.95 6.40
CA PHE A 235 -21.29 17.89 5.82
C PHE A 235 -21.22 18.71 4.52
N PRO A 236 -20.33 19.71 4.42
CA PRO A 236 -20.28 20.60 3.27
C PRO A 236 -19.65 19.92 2.04
N LEU A 237 -20.38 19.92 0.94
CA LEU A 237 -19.87 19.48 -0.36
C LEU A 237 -19.21 20.68 -1.07
N GLY A 238 -17.95 20.96 -0.71
CA GLY A 238 -17.21 22.12 -1.25
C GLY A 238 -16.48 21.79 -2.56
N ARG A 239 -16.42 22.75 -3.49
CA ARG A 239 -15.61 22.61 -4.70
C ARG A 239 -14.12 22.54 -4.36
N PRO A 240 -13.30 21.77 -5.10
CA PRO A 240 -11.87 21.73 -4.88
C PRO A 240 -11.23 23.12 -5.04
N GLU A 241 -10.41 23.52 -4.09
CA GLU A 241 -9.66 24.77 -4.14
C GLU A 241 -8.17 24.49 -4.43
N PRO A 242 -7.59 25.14 -5.45
CA PRO A 242 -8.18 26.11 -6.40
C PRO A 242 -9.17 25.48 -7.39
N MET A 243 -10.14 26.27 -7.89
CA MET A 243 -11.17 25.79 -8.84
C MET A 243 -10.64 25.58 -10.28
N ASP A 244 -9.34 25.69 -10.48
CA ASP A 244 -8.70 25.50 -11.79
C ASP A 244 -8.01 24.14 -11.87
N PRO A 245 -8.40 23.26 -12.80
CA PRO A 245 -7.77 21.95 -12.97
C PRO A 245 -6.28 22.04 -13.31
N THR A 246 -5.84 23.12 -13.99
CA THR A 246 -4.43 23.31 -14.37
C THR A 246 -3.53 23.50 -13.15
N SER A 247 -4.04 24.17 -12.12
CA SER A 247 -3.32 24.35 -10.85
C SER A 247 -3.10 23.00 -10.14
N TRP A 248 -4.12 22.12 -10.15
CA TRP A 248 -4.02 20.74 -9.62
C TRP A 248 -3.03 19.91 -10.41
N GLU A 249 -3.06 20.00 -11.76
CA GLU A 249 -2.09 19.30 -12.62
C GLU A 249 -0.65 19.75 -12.33
N THR A 250 -0.43 21.06 -12.14
CA THR A 250 0.90 21.60 -11.81
C THR A 250 1.39 21.05 -10.47
N THR A 251 0.56 21.12 -9.43
CA THR A 251 0.88 20.57 -8.10
C THR A 251 1.18 19.07 -8.18
N ALA A 252 0.39 18.32 -8.95
CA ALA A 252 0.60 16.88 -9.13
C ALA A 252 1.94 16.58 -9.81
N VAL A 253 2.32 17.33 -10.85
CA VAL A 253 3.61 17.14 -11.52
C VAL A 253 4.79 17.41 -10.61
N GLU A 254 4.65 18.34 -9.65
CA GLU A 254 5.70 18.71 -8.72
C GLU A 254 5.79 17.81 -7.49
N GLN A 255 4.64 17.35 -6.96
CA GLN A 255 4.57 16.74 -5.63
C GLN A 255 4.17 15.25 -5.63
N ASN A 256 3.66 14.71 -6.75
CA ASN A 256 3.21 13.32 -6.78
C ASN A 256 4.36 12.32 -6.58
N TRP A 257 4.21 11.43 -5.61
CA TRP A 257 5.24 10.46 -5.22
C TRP A 257 5.59 9.45 -6.31
N SER A 258 4.65 9.10 -7.20
CA SER A 258 4.95 8.22 -8.33
C SER A 258 5.88 8.89 -9.33
N ILE A 259 5.72 10.20 -9.57
CA ILE A 259 6.63 10.99 -10.42
C ILE A 259 8.00 11.12 -9.74
N GLN A 260 8.04 11.38 -8.43
CA GLN A 260 9.30 11.45 -7.69
C GLN A 260 10.05 10.13 -7.74
N ALA A 261 9.38 8.98 -7.52
CA ALA A 261 10.00 7.66 -7.64
C ALA A 261 10.57 7.41 -9.05
N ALA A 262 9.80 7.72 -10.10
CA ALA A 262 10.24 7.55 -11.49
C ALA A 262 11.41 8.49 -11.84
N LEU A 263 11.42 9.73 -11.32
CA LEU A 263 12.53 10.69 -11.51
C LEU A 263 13.81 10.18 -10.85
N ARG A 264 13.72 9.64 -9.61
CA ARG A 264 14.89 9.08 -8.92
C ARG A 264 15.40 7.81 -9.61
N GLN A 265 14.51 7.00 -10.15
CA GLN A 265 14.90 5.84 -10.98
C GLN A 265 15.60 6.25 -12.27
N PHE A 266 15.16 7.32 -12.93
CA PHE A 266 15.85 7.92 -14.08
C PHE A 266 17.26 8.39 -13.71
N ASN A 267 17.42 9.11 -12.57
CA ASN A 267 18.71 9.57 -12.07
C ASN A 267 19.64 8.39 -11.73
N ALA A 268 19.10 7.31 -11.16
CA ALA A 268 19.85 6.07 -10.90
C ALA A 268 20.37 5.45 -12.21
N SER A 269 19.55 5.43 -13.26
CA SER A 269 19.97 4.92 -14.58
C SER A 269 21.03 5.81 -15.23
N GLU A 270 20.99 7.14 -15.02
CA GLU A 270 22.04 8.06 -15.45
C GLU A 270 23.36 7.78 -14.73
N ALA A 271 23.34 7.59 -13.42
CA ALA A 271 24.54 7.23 -12.64
C ALA A 271 25.08 5.86 -13.05
N THR A 272 24.22 4.88 -13.33
CA THR A 272 24.62 3.56 -13.85
C THR A 272 25.31 3.68 -15.22
N LEU A 273 24.83 4.56 -16.11
CA LEU A 273 25.51 4.85 -17.38
C LEU A 273 26.90 5.49 -17.15
N LYS A 274 27.03 6.38 -16.14
CA LYS A 274 28.36 6.94 -15.74
C LYS A 274 29.28 5.82 -15.23
N ALA A 275 28.74 4.89 -14.41
CA ALA A 275 29.48 3.72 -13.95
C ALA A 275 29.99 2.85 -15.11
N ALA A 276 29.13 2.56 -16.09
CA ALA A 276 29.53 1.79 -17.29
C ALA A 276 30.60 2.50 -18.13
N LYS A 277 30.49 3.82 -18.32
CA LYS A 277 31.51 4.62 -18.99
C LYS A 277 32.86 4.60 -18.26
N SER A 278 32.82 4.54 -16.93
CA SER A 278 34.01 4.49 -16.08
C SER A 278 34.82 3.20 -16.22
N GLY A 279 34.26 2.16 -16.85
CA GLY A 279 35.03 0.96 -17.25
C GLY A 279 36.17 1.21 -18.23
N HIS A 280 36.26 2.41 -18.82
CA HIS A 280 37.43 2.86 -19.60
C HIS A 280 38.50 3.58 -18.77
N LEU A 281 38.19 3.94 -17.50
CA LEU A 281 39.11 4.68 -16.65
C LEU A 281 40.07 3.72 -15.93
N PRO A 282 41.30 4.20 -15.55
CA PRO A 282 42.20 3.41 -14.74
C PRO A 282 41.62 3.14 -13.35
N THR A 283 42.06 2.06 -12.72
CA THR A 283 41.79 1.74 -11.30
C THR A 283 43.11 1.76 -10.53
N LEU A 284 43.06 2.24 -9.28
CA LEU A 284 44.19 2.30 -8.35
C LEU A 284 43.82 1.65 -7.04
N ASP A 285 44.51 0.59 -6.69
CA ASP A 285 44.25 -0.20 -5.49
C ASP A 285 45.51 -0.28 -4.61
N LEU A 286 45.31 -0.10 -3.30
CA LEU A 286 46.34 -0.39 -2.28
C LEU A 286 46.00 -1.74 -1.66
N SER A 287 46.98 -2.62 -1.61
CA SER A 287 46.91 -3.86 -0.82
C SER A 287 48.10 -3.96 0.14
N ALA A 288 47.80 -4.45 1.34
CA ALA A 288 48.84 -4.77 2.33
C ALA A 288 48.53 -6.14 2.94
N SER A 289 49.51 -6.99 3.05
CA SER A 289 49.35 -8.30 3.67
C SER A 289 50.49 -8.61 4.63
N TYR A 290 50.16 -9.26 5.72
CA TYR A 290 51.10 -9.94 6.60
C TYR A 290 50.74 -11.41 6.63
N GLN A 291 51.69 -12.27 6.30
CA GLN A 291 51.49 -13.70 6.20
C GLN A 291 52.61 -14.46 6.87
N GLU A 292 52.29 -15.45 7.65
CA GLU A 292 53.21 -16.42 8.20
C GLU A 292 53.02 -17.76 7.49
N THR A 293 54.15 -18.35 7.10
CA THR A 293 54.18 -19.62 6.36
C THR A 293 55.05 -20.60 7.12
N SER A 294 54.52 -21.78 7.42
CA SER A 294 55.26 -22.91 7.96
C SER A 294 55.25 -24.04 6.92
N LEU A 295 56.46 -24.54 6.62
CA LEU A 295 56.65 -25.63 5.67
C LEU A 295 57.29 -26.81 6.40
N GLU A 296 56.58 -27.93 6.38
CA GLU A 296 57.10 -29.22 6.87
C GLU A 296 57.41 -30.13 5.69
N ASN A 297 58.68 -30.58 5.60
CA ASN A 297 59.06 -31.60 4.62
C ASN A 297 60.07 -32.60 5.22
N ALA A 298 60.36 -33.71 4.52
CA ALA A 298 61.23 -34.77 5.00
C ALA A 298 62.73 -34.36 4.98
N LEU A 299 63.11 -33.36 4.15
CA LEU A 299 64.47 -32.87 4.00
C LEU A 299 64.84 -31.71 4.94
N PHE A 300 63.84 -30.88 5.26
CA PHE A 300 63.98 -29.69 6.13
C PHE A 300 63.00 -29.80 7.27
N THR A 301 63.45 -29.94 8.49
CA THR A 301 62.66 -30.34 9.66
C THR A 301 61.54 -29.37 10.00
N GLN A 302 61.62 -28.12 9.66
CA GLN A 302 60.55 -27.09 9.69
C GLN A 302 61.14 -25.78 9.20
N GLN A 303 60.52 -25.17 8.22
CA GLN A 303 60.92 -23.84 7.77
C GLN A 303 59.76 -22.88 8.03
N GLU A 304 59.97 -21.94 8.94
CA GLU A 304 59.00 -20.87 9.27
C GLU A 304 59.53 -19.56 8.70
N GLY A 305 58.61 -18.77 8.17
CA GLY A 305 58.92 -17.43 7.68
C GLY A 305 57.72 -16.52 7.69
N ASN A 306 57.96 -15.27 7.98
CA ASN A 306 56.94 -14.22 7.86
C ASN A 306 57.22 -13.33 6.66
N GLN A 307 56.19 -12.84 6.03
CA GLN A 307 56.26 -11.94 4.91
C GLN A 307 55.28 -10.79 5.06
N SER A 308 55.77 -9.57 4.92
CA SER A 308 54.92 -8.36 4.83
C SER A 308 55.05 -7.78 3.44
N ILE A 309 53.94 -7.58 2.76
CA ILE A 309 53.88 -6.98 1.42
C ILE A 309 52.95 -5.79 1.49
N ALA A 310 53.38 -4.65 0.96
CA ALA A 310 52.52 -3.51 0.64
C ALA A 310 52.68 -3.20 -0.86
N SER A 311 51.58 -3.14 -1.58
CA SER A 311 51.62 -2.88 -3.02
C SER A 311 50.56 -1.86 -3.43
N LEU A 312 50.92 -1.04 -4.39
CA LEU A 312 50.04 -0.09 -5.06
C LEU A 312 49.91 -0.56 -6.52
N SER A 313 48.70 -0.92 -6.93
CA SER A 313 48.43 -1.46 -8.26
C SER A 313 47.61 -0.45 -9.08
N LEU A 314 48.17 0.00 -10.20
CA LEU A 314 47.47 0.80 -11.20
C LEU A 314 47.13 -0.08 -12.40
N THR A 315 45.84 -0.24 -12.71
CA THR A 315 45.41 -0.99 -13.88
C THR A 315 44.74 -0.05 -14.89
N ILE A 316 45.21 -0.04 -16.13
CA ILE A 316 44.66 0.77 -17.21
C ILE A 316 44.15 -0.18 -18.30
N PRO A 317 42.81 -0.28 -18.50
CA PRO A 317 42.24 -1.14 -19.52
C PRO A 317 42.45 -0.52 -20.92
N LEU A 318 43.33 -1.11 -21.74
CA LEU A 318 43.59 -0.63 -23.09
C LEU A 318 42.60 -1.19 -24.12
N TYR A 319 42.24 -2.45 -23.98
CA TYR A 319 41.28 -3.15 -24.84
C TYR A 319 40.58 -4.27 -24.08
N THR A 320 39.22 -4.22 -24.04
CA THR A 320 38.37 -5.16 -23.31
C THR A 320 37.53 -6.05 -24.23
N GLY A 321 38.01 -6.31 -25.47
CA GLY A 321 37.26 -7.11 -26.45
C GLY A 321 35.95 -6.49 -26.92
N GLY A 322 35.77 -5.17 -26.75
CA GLY A 322 34.53 -4.46 -27.08
C GLY A 322 33.43 -4.52 -25.98
N GLY A 323 33.67 -5.25 -24.87
CA GLY A 323 32.72 -5.45 -23.80
C GLY A 323 32.28 -4.15 -23.13
N THR A 324 33.21 -3.25 -22.77
CA THR A 324 32.93 -1.96 -22.17
C THR A 324 32.04 -1.08 -23.07
N GLN A 325 32.35 -1.04 -24.39
CA GLN A 325 31.53 -0.28 -25.35
C GLN A 325 30.11 -0.85 -25.49
N ALA A 326 29.97 -2.18 -25.50
CA ALA A 326 28.67 -2.84 -25.54
C ALA A 326 27.84 -2.53 -24.27
N GLY A 327 28.47 -2.60 -23.08
CA GLY A 327 27.85 -2.23 -21.81
C GLY A 327 27.41 -0.76 -21.77
N VAL A 328 28.20 0.17 -22.30
CA VAL A 328 27.83 1.59 -22.43
C VAL A 328 26.61 1.77 -23.35
N ARG A 329 26.54 1.01 -24.48
CA ARG A 329 25.37 1.06 -25.37
C ARG A 329 24.10 0.51 -24.69
N GLU A 330 24.24 -0.60 -23.97
CA GLU A 330 23.18 -1.20 -23.17
C GLU A 330 22.63 -0.18 -22.17
N GLN A 331 23.48 0.38 -21.30
CA GLN A 331 23.06 1.33 -20.28
C GLN A 331 22.48 2.63 -20.86
N ARG A 332 22.94 3.06 -22.05
CA ARG A 332 22.31 4.20 -22.75
C ARG A 332 20.90 3.88 -23.20
N SER A 333 20.64 2.67 -23.70
CA SER A 333 19.30 2.24 -24.10
C SER A 333 18.36 2.12 -22.89
N LEU A 334 18.88 1.62 -21.74
CA LEU A 334 18.12 1.56 -20.48
C LEU A 334 17.82 2.94 -19.93
N LEU A 335 18.74 3.92 -20.05
CA LEU A 335 18.47 5.30 -19.68
C LEU A 335 17.35 5.91 -20.54
N THR A 336 17.38 5.65 -21.86
CA THR A 336 16.27 6.09 -22.75
C THR A 336 14.96 5.45 -22.36
N ALA A 337 14.94 4.17 -21.98
CA ALA A 337 13.73 3.51 -21.48
C ALA A 337 13.22 4.19 -20.19
N ALA A 338 14.09 4.41 -19.20
CA ALA A 338 13.73 5.09 -17.96
C ALA A 338 13.20 6.52 -18.18
N GLU A 339 13.73 7.25 -19.18
CA GLU A 339 13.20 8.56 -19.58
C GLU A 339 11.76 8.47 -20.11
N GLN A 340 11.49 7.46 -20.96
CA GLN A 340 10.15 7.26 -21.50
C GLN A 340 9.16 6.79 -20.42
N ASP A 341 9.60 5.98 -19.47
CA ASP A 341 8.82 5.55 -18.32
C ASP A 341 8.42 6.77 -17.45
N LEU A 342 9.38 7.66 -17.14
CA LEU A 342 9.10 8.91 -16.45
C LEU A 342 8.09 9.79 -17.20
N ASN A 343 8.23 9.90 -18.51
CA ASN A 343 7.29 10.65 -19.35
C ASN A 343 5.90 10.03 -19.40
N THR A 344 5.81 8.70 -19.30
CA THR A 344 4.54 7.97 -19.19
C THR A 344 3.87 8.26 -17.87
N VAL A 345 4.58 8.08 -16.75
CA VAL A 345 4.06 8.38 -15.40
C VAL A 345 3.57 9.83 -15.28
N ARG A 346 4.32 10.80 -15.83
CA ARG A 346 3.90 12.22 -15.84
C ARG A 346 2.59 12.44 -16.60
N ARG A 347 2.40 11.77 -17.73
CA ARG A 347 1.15 11.88 -18.51
C ARG A 347 -0.02 11.23 -17.77
N ASP A 348 0.20 10.07 -17.20
CA ASP A 348 -0.84 9.32 -16.47
C ASP A 348 -1.30 10.10 -15.24
N VAL A 349 -0.38 10.65 -14.47
CA VAL A 349 -0.70 11.50 -13.31
C VAL A 349 -1.50 12.74 -13.71
N ARG A 350 -1.13 13.43 -14.79
CA ARG A 350 -1.90 14.58 -15.29
C ARG A 350 -3.33 14.21 -15.66
N VAL A 351 -3.49 13.13 -16.44
CA VAL A 351 -4.83 12.67 -16.89
C VAL A 351 -5.66 12.25 -15.68
N ASN A 352 -5.07 11.50 -14.75
CA ASN A 352 -5.74 11.03 -13.55
C ASN A 352 -6.18 12.20 -12.65
N THR A 353 -5.29 13.17 -12.38
CA THR A 353 -5.60 14.35 -11.56
C THR A 353 -6.73 15.17 -12.18
N ARG A 354 -6.69 15.41 -13.48
CA ARG A 354 -7.75 16.13 -14.18
C ARG A 354 -9.08 15.38 -14.16
N SER A 355 -9.05 14.07 -14.36
CA SER A 355 -10.24 13.22 -14.28
C SER A 355 -10.87 13.26 -12.90
N LEU A 356 -10.06 13.13 -11.85
CA LEU A 356 -10.53 13.19 -10.46
C LEU A 356 -11.10 14.57 -10.10
N PHE A 357 -10.47 15.66 -10.56
CA PHE A 357 -11.02 17.01 -10.39
C PHE A 357 -12.41 17.15 -10.99
N LEU A 358 -12.61 16.65 -12.23
CA LEU A 358 -13.91 16.65 -12.89
C LEU A 358 -14.92 15.75 -12.16
N THR A 359 -14.48 14.60 -11.67
CA THR A 359 -15.31 13.65 -10.91
C THR A 359 -15.80 14.26 -9.59
N VAL A 360 -14.93 14.94 -8.84
CA VAL A 360 -15.33 15.61 -7.58
C VAL A 360 -16.37 16.70 -7.85
N ASN A 361 -16.19 17.52 -8.90
CA ASN A 361 -17.19 18.52 -9.25
C ASN A 361 -18.52 17.88 -9.68
N ASN A 362 -18.48 16.77 -10.43
CA ASN A 362 -19.68 16.04 -10.81
C ASN A 362 -20.40 15.41 -9.60
N ASN A 363 -19.64 14.92 -8.61
CA ASN A 363 -20.23 14.36 -7.38
C ASN A 363 -21.02 15.42 -6.60
N ILE A 364 -20.56 16.67 -6.56
CA ILE A 364 -21.29 17.79 -5.91
C ILE A 364 -22.62 18.03 -6.62
N GLU A 365 -22.61 18.15 -7.95
CA GLU A 365 -23.82 18.39 -8.75
C GLU A 365 -24.79 17.19 -8.64
N THR A 366 -24.24 15.96 -8.64
CA THR A 366 -25.02 14.73 -8.49
C THR A 366 -25.68 14.65 -7.11
N ALA A 367 -24.97 14.94 -6.04
CA ALA A 367 -25.51 14.94 -4.68
C ALA A 367 -26.64 15.99 -4.55
N SER A 368 -26.46 17.20 -5.08
CA SER A 368 -27.50 18.24 -5.09
C SER A 368 -28.76 17.81 -5.87
N ALA A 369 -28.58 17.16 -7.02
CA ALA A 369 -29.68 16.64 -7.82
C ALA A 369 -30.43 15.50 -7.11
N LEU A 370 -29.70 14.63 -6.41
CA LEU A 370 -30.30 13.52 -5.63
C LEU A 370 -31.06 14.03 -4.41
N GLU A 371 -30.59 15.10 -3.74
CA GLU A 371 -31.33 15.75 -2.67
C GLU A 371 -32.70 16.24 -3.15
N GLN A 372 -32.78 16.92 -4.30
CA GLN A 372 -34.03 17.31 -4.92
C GLN A 372 -34.88 16.10 -5.36
N THR A 373 -34.22 15.02 -5.76
CA THR A 373 -34.91 13.77 -6.14
C THR A 373 -35.61 13.15 -4.94
N ILE A 374 -35.02 13.17 -3.72
CA ILE A 374 -35.66 12.68 -2.49
C ILE A 374 -36.98 13.43 -2.25
N ILE A 375 -36.95 14.78 -2.28
CA ILE A 375 -38.15 15.62 -2.07
C ILE A 375 -39.25 15.28 -3.09
N SER A 376 -38.86 15.16 -4.37
CA SER A 376 -39.84 14.84 -5.43
C SER A 376 -40.42 13.42 -5.30
N ARG A 377 -39.58 12.42 -4.93
CA ARG A 377 -40.02 11.04 -4.73
C ARG A 377 -40.92 10.88 -3.53
N ARG A 378 -40.65 11.61 -2.43
CA ARG A 378 -41.53 11.65 -1.28
C ARG A 378 -42.90 12.19 -1.65
N SER A 379 -42.98 13.36 -2.28
CA SER A 379 -44.26 13.95 -2.71
C SER A 379 -45.03 13.02 -3.67
N ALA A 380 -44.34 12.31 -4.57
CA ALA A 380 -44.95 11.32 -5.45
C ALA A 380 -45.51 10.12 -4.68
N LEU A 381 -44.77 9.62 -3.67
CA LEU A 381 -45.20 8.52 -2.81
C LEU A 381 -46.48 8.92 -2.02
N ASP A 382 -46.51 10.08 -1.39
CA ASP A 382 -47.65 10.56 -0.62
C ASP A 382 -48.90 10.75 -1.48
N ALA A 383 -48.74 11.33 -2.70
CA ALA A 383 -49.82 11.45 -3.67
C ALA A 383 -50.33 10.09 -4.17
N THR A 384 -49.42 9.12 -4.37
CA THR A 384 -49.81 7.77 -4.82
C THR A 384 -50.52 6.98 -3.73
N ARG A 385 -50.10 7.10 -2.46
CA ARG A 385 -50.76 6.52 -1.29
C ARG A 385 -52.15 7.08 -1.14
N ALA A 386 -52.31 8.41 -1.17
CA ALA A 386 -53.64 9.07 -1.11
C ALA A 386 -54.56 8.64 -2.28
N GLY A 387 -54.00 8.52 -3.50
CA GLY A 387 -54.75 8.01 -4.67
C GLY A 387 -55.20 6.56 -4.52
N TYR A 388 -54.41 5.71 -3.87
CA TYR A 388 -54.76 4.31 -3.58
C TYR A 388 -55.87 4.22 -2.54
N GLU A 389 -55.82 5.04 -1.50
CA GLU A 389 -56.88 5.09 -0.45
C GLU A 389 -58.26 5.44 -1.03
N VAL A 390 -58.33 6.36 -1.99
CA VAL A 390 -59.58 6.74 -2.68
C VAL A 390 -59.89 5.88 -3.93
N GLY A 391 -59.08 4.85 -4.23
CA GLY A 391 -59.33 3.87 -5.30
C GLY A 391 -59.01 4.37 -6.71
N THR A 392 -58.24 5.46 -6.88
CA THR A 392 -57.82 5.99 -8.19
C THR A 392 -56.48 5.45 -8.66
N ARG A 393 -55.72 4.82 -7.77
CA ARG A 393 -54.42 4.17 -8.03
C ARG A 393 -54.47 2.70 -7.57
N ASN A 394 -53.57 1.87 -8.11
CA ASN A 394 -53.44 0.48 -7.74
C ASN A 394 -52.27 0.27 -6.75
N ILE A 395 -52.24 -0.91 -6.09
CA ILE A 395 -51.23 -1.23 -5.10
C ILE A 395 -49.82 -1.26 -5.68
N VAL A 396 -49.63 -1.70 -6.94
CA VAL A 396 -48.34 -1.80 -7.61
C VAL A 396 -47.68 -0.42 -7.72
N GLU A 397 -48.51 0.62 -8.04
CA GLU A 397 -48.01 2.00 -8.11
C GLU A 397 -47.49 2.51 -6.76
N VAL A 398 -48.17 2.12 -5.64
CA VAL A 398 -47.69 2.46 -4.27
C VAL A 398 -46.38 1.77 -3.96
N LEU A 399 -46.28 0.45 -4.24
CA LEU A 399 -45.07 -0.35 -4.02
C LEU A 399 -43.86 0.18 -4.82
N ASP A 400 -44.11 0.58 -6.06
CA ASP A 400 -43.08 1.18 -6.92
C ASP A 400 -42.64 2.56 -6.43
N ALA A 401 -43.57 3.40 -5.96
CA ALA A 401 -43.28 4.72 -5.40
C ALA A 401 -42.48 4.61 -4.09
N GLU A 402 -42.82 3.67 -3.20
CA GLU A 402 -42.06 3.38 -1.98
C GLU A 402 -40.63 2.94 -2.29
N ARG A 403 -40.46 1.95 -3.20
CA ARG A 403 -39.16 1.50 -3.63
C ARG A 403 -38.33 2.66 -4.21
N ALA A 404 -38.90 3.49 -5.08
CA ALA A 404 -38.23 4.63 -5.69
C ALA A 404 -37.78 5.70 -4.65
N TYR A 405 -38.55 5.91 -3.60
CA TYR A 405 -38.18 6.82 -2.50
C TYR A 405 -36.96 6.29 -1.71
N TYR A 406 -36.99 5.04 -1.25
CA TYR A 406 -35.87 4.46 -0.49
C TYR A 406 -34.59 4.31 -1.34
N VAL A 407 -34.74 4.03 -2.64
CA VAL A 407 -33.59 4.05 -3.59
C VAL A 407 -32.98 5.45 -3.67
N ALA A 408 -33.79 6.52 -3.74
CA ALA A 408 -33.28 7.89 -3.81
C ALA A 408 -32.51 8.27 -2.53
N LEU A 409 -33.01 7.87 -1.35
CA LEU A 409 -32.30 8.07 -0.07
C LEU A 409 -30.93 7.39 -0.06
N ARG A 410 -30.88 6.12 -0.45
CA ARG A 410 -29.61 5.36 -0.55
C ARG A 410 -28.62 6.00 -1.52
N ASP A 411 -29.13 6.40 -2.71
CA ASP A 411 -28.28 6.95 -3.77
C ASP A 411 -27.69 8.31 -3.37
N TYR A 412 -28.43 9.14 -2.62
CA TYR A 412 -27.94 10.38 -2.04
C TYR A 412 -26.81 10.14 -1.02
N ALA A 413 -27.00 9.18 -0.08
CA ALA A 413 -25.96 8.83 0.87
C ALA A 413 -24.68 8.34 0.18
N ASN A 414 -24.86 7.47 -0.84
CA ASN A 414 -23.76 6.98 -1.63
C ASN A 414 -23.00 8.11 -2.36
N ALA A 415 -23.71 9.08 -2.96
CA ALA A 415 -23.08 10.21 -3.64
C ALA A 415 -22.23 11.08 -2.67
N ARG A 416 -22.64 11.21 -1.40
CA ARG A 416 -21.85 11.91 -0.38
C ARG A 416 -20.58 11.15 -0.03
N TYR A 417 -20.64 9.82 0.12
CA TYR A 417 -19.45 8.99 0.34
C TYR A 417 -18.51 8.99 -0.86
N ASP A 418 -19.05 8.95 -2.08
CA ASP A 418 -18.27 9.05 -3.32
C ASP A 418 -17.53 10.39 -3.42
N TYR A 419 -18.17 11.50 -3.04
CA TYR A 419 -17.52 12.80 -2.95
C TYR A 419 -16.33 12.77 -1.98
N VAL A 420 -16.48 12.22 -0.78
CA VAL A 420 -15.40 12.15 0.22
C VAL A 420 -14.23 11.33 -0.32
N ILE A 421 -14.50 10.13 -0.83
CA ILE A 421 -13.47 9.23 -1.34
C ILE A 421 -12.73 9.86 -2.54
N ASN A 422 -13.48 10.41 -3.52
CA ASN A 422 -12.89 11.03 -4.71
C ASN A 422 -12.11 12.32 -4.37
N SER A 423 -12.50 13.06 -3.32
CA SER A 423 -11.76 14.22 -2.83
C SER A 423 -10.40 13.81 -2.24
N LEU A 424 -10.34 12.71 -1.48
CA LEU A 424 -9.09 12.13 -0.99
C LEU A 424 -8.22 11.60 -2.13
N GLN A 425 -8.83 10.93 -3.12
CA GLN A 425 -8.13 10.45 -4.31
C GLN A 425 -7.52 11.61 -5.12
N LEU A 426 -8.23 12.74 -5.25
CA LEU A 426 -7.70 13.94 -5.89
C LEU A 426 -6.48 14.48 -5.15
N LYS A 427 -6.52 14.55 -3.82
CA LYS A 427 -5.38 14.97 -2.99
C LYS A 427 -4.19 13.99 -3.10
N GLN A 428 -4.45 12.67 -3.15
CA GLN A 428 -3.43 11.66 -3.40
C GLN A 428 -2.80 11.82 -4.79
N ALA A 429 -3.61 12.00 -5.82
CA ALA A 429 -3.13 12.20 -7.20
C ALA A 429 -2.30 13.49 -7.32
N ALA A 430 -2.64 14.52 -6.55
CA ALA A 430 -1.85 15.75 -6.44
C ALA A 430 -0.59 15.60 -5.56
N GLY A 431 -0.43 14.48 -4.82
CA GLY A 431 0.70 14.23 -3.92
C GLY A 431 0.62 14.93 -2.57
N ILE A 432 -0.50 15.58 -2.26
CA ILE A 432 -0.69 16.41 -1.04
C ILE A 432 -1.53 15.73 0.05
N LEU A 433 -1.97 14.48 -0.16
CA LEU A 433 -2.75 13.74 0.83
C LEU A 433 -1.91 13.47 2.07
N THR A 434 -2.44 13.81 3.24
CA THR A 434 -1.79 13.66 4.55
C THR A 434 -2.76 13.08 5.59
N PRO A 435 -2.28 12.55 6.72
CA PRO A 435 -3.15 12.13 7.83
C PRO A 435 -4.03 13.26 8.38
N ARG A 436 -3.65 14.52 8.18
CA ARG A 436 -4.44 15.68 8.59
C ARG A 436 -5.79 15.74 7.87
N ASP A 437 -5.82 15.28 6.61
CA ASP A 437 -7.07 15.20 5.84
C ASP A 437 -8.07 14.24 6.47
N LEU A 438 -7.59 13.15 7.12
CA LEU A 438 -8.45 12.26 7.90
C LEU A 438 -8.95 12.92 9.19
N ILE A 439 -8.11 13.72 9.87
CA ILE A 439 -8.52 14.48 11.06
C ILE A 439 -9.63 15.47 10.71
N ASP A 440 -9.47 16.20 9.60
CA ASP A 440 -10.47 17.17 9.13
C ASP A 440 -11.80 16.47 8.80
N LEU A 441 -11.77 15.29 8.19
CA LEU A 441 -12.95 14.47 7.95
C LEU A 441 -13.53 13.90 9.24
N ASN A 442 -12.71 13.47 10.18
CA ASN A 442 -13.12 12.92 11.46
C ASN A 442 -13.96 13.93 12.27
N ASN A 443 -13.67 15.23 12.17
CA ASN A 443 -14.47 16.29 12.77
C ASN A 443 -15.92 16.35 12.25
N TRP A 444 -16.19 15.77 11.08
CA TRP A 444 -17.52 15.65 10.48
C TRP A 444 -18.21 14.31 10.74
N LEU A 445 -17.57 13.42 11.48
CA LEU A 445 -18.15 12.18 11.95
C LEU A 445 -18.75 12.38 13.36
N SER A 446 -19.73 11.57 13.72
CA SER A 446 -20.30 11.55 15.07
C SER A 446 -21.11 10.27 15.31
N ALA A 447 -20.96 9.69 16.49
CA ALA A 447 -21.79 8.57 16.95
C ALA A 447 -23.27 8.97 17.11
N ALA A 448 -23.52 10.25 17.42
CA ALA A 448 -24.87 10.81 17.55
C ALA A 448 -25.45 11.29 16.21
N ALA A 449 -24.66 11.27 15.12
CA ALA A 449 -25.20 11.66 13.82
C ALA A 449 -26.30 10.65 13.41
N PRO A 450 -27.49 11.14 13.09
CA PRO A 450 -28.58 10.26 12.68
C PRO A 450 -28.19 9.53 11.39
N GLY A 451 -28.55 8.24 11.32
CA GLY A 451 -28.42 7.48 10.08
C GLY A 451 -29.41 7.96 9.02
N ILE A 452 -29.42 7.30 7.87
CA ILE A 452 -30.27 7.62 6.72
C ILE A 452 -31.78 7.61 7.07
N GLU A 453 -32.20 6.88 8.11
CA GLU A 453 -33.56 6.83 8.60
C GLU A 453 -34.08 8.19 9.10
N ALA A 454 -33.20 9.02 9.62
CA ALA A 454 -33.58 10.33 10.09
C ALA A 454 -33.88 11.31 8.94
N LEU A 455 -33.24 11.15 7.80
CA LEU A 455 -33.60 11.86 6.56
C LEU A 455 -35.05 11.54 6.12
N ALA A 456 -35.50 10.33 6.44
CA ALA A 456 -36.90 9.94 6.19
C ALA A 456 -37.90 10.52 7.22
N ASN A 457 -37.45 10.82 8.46
CA ASN A 457 -38.33 11.17 9.60
C ASN A 457 -38.27 12.67 9.98
N GLU A 458 -37.21 13.42 9.63
CA GLU A 458 -37.07 14.84 10.04
C GLU A 458 -38.14 15.77 9.48
N GLU A 459 -38.82 15.40 8.40
CA GLU A 459 -39.94 16.20 7.88
C GLU A 459 -41.31 15.84 8.48
N GLU A 460 -41.42 14.71 9.18
CA GLU A 460 -42.66 14.39 9.91
C GLU A 460 -42.89 15.33 11.12
N THR A 461 -41.79 15.98 11.59
CA THR A 461 -41.85 16.94 12.71
C THR A 461 -42.03 18.40 12.27
N LEU A 462 -41.88 18.73 10.98
CA LEU A 462 -42.06 20.08 10.45
C LEU A 462 -43.49 20.38 9.97
N ASP A 463 -44.34 19.37 9.80
CA ASP A 463 -45.73 19.49 9.33
C ASP A 463 -46.77 19.48 10.45
N ASP A 464 -46.39 19.64 11.75
CA ASP A 464 -47.36 19.90 12.81
C ASP A 464 -47.55 21.42 13.00
N PRO A 465 -48.61 22.03 12.39
CA PRO A 465 -48.87 23.48 12.47
C PRO A 465 -49.44 23.91 13.82
N THR A 466 -49.30 23.08 14.89
CA THR A 466 -49.89 23.32 16.22
C THR A 466 -48.83 23.43 17.34
N GLN A 467 -47.58 23.89 17.03
CA GLN A 467 -46.73 24.42 18.09
C GLN A 467 -46.38 25.87 17.87
#